data_4727d35a8c0ff41b0c5dc0d03a75f015
#
_entry.id   4727d35a8c0ff41b0c5dc0d03a75f015
#
_cell.length_a   1.000
_cell.length_b   1.000
_cell.length_c   1.000
_cell.angle_alpha   90.00
_cell.angle_beta   90.00
_cell.angle_gamma   90.00
#
_symmetry.space_group_name_H-M   'P 1'
#
loop_
_entity.id
_entity.type
_entity.pdbx_description
1 polymer ?
#
loop_
_entity_poly.entity_id
_entity_poly.type
_entity_poly.pdbx_seq_one_letter_code
_entity_poly.pdbx_strand_id
1 'polypeptide(L)'
;IMIDHHLDYDNFTDVIISHPEIASTSELVFRLICRMGYFSDMNLQTAECICAGMLTDTGGLAYNSNHPEIYTIFSELLKKGVDKDALYRKLFNSYNESRMRLMGYFLCEKLTILPDGQTAIFSLTQEELKKFDYKKGDTEGFVNMPLSISGIRCSIFCREENDRIKISM
;
A
#
# COMPACT_ATOMS: atom_id res chain seq x y z
N ILE A 1 20.75 -7.49 -10.50
CA ILE A 1 19.44 -8.08 -10.76
C ILE A 1 18.39 -7.11 -10.24
N MET A 2 17.39 -6.82 -11.06
CA MET A 2 16.20 -6.09 -10.67
C MET A 2 15.00 -7.04 -10.71
N ILE A 3 14.13 -6.96 -9.70
CA ILE A 3 12.86 -7.67 -9.66
C ILE A 3 11.80 -6.61 -9.38
N ASP A 4 10.85 -6.43 -10.30
CA ASP A 4 9.86 -5.35 -10.22
C ASP A 4 8.53 -5.75 -10.89
N HIS A 5 7.44 -5.12 -10.47
CA HIS A 5 6.12 -5.28 -11.07
C HIS A 5 5.53 -3.96 -11.59
N HIS A 6 6.27 -2.85 -11.54
CA HIS A 6 5.81 -1.57 -12.07
C HIS A 6 5.96 -1.51 -13.60
N LEU A 7 5.11 -0.67 -14.24
CA LEU A 7 5.11 -0.50 -15.69
C LEU A 7 6.38 0.19 -16.19
N ASP A 8 6.84 1.21 -15.46
CA ASP A 8 8.00 2.02 -15.82
C ASP A 8 9.13 1.75 -14.83
N TYR A 9 10.18 1.12 -15.31
CA TYR A 9 11.38 0.85 -14.51
C TYR A 9 12.63 1.36 -15.20
N ASP A 10 13.61 1.77 -14.40
CA ASP A 10 14.92 2.19 -14.89
C ASP A 10 15.79 0.98 -15.26
N ASN A 11 16.35 1.00 -16.46
CA ASN A 11 17.24 -0.06 -16.94
C ASN A 11 18.67 0.19 -16.43
N PHE A 12 18.97 -0.25 -15.21
CA PHE A 12 20.28 -0.05 -14.55
C PHE A 12 21.00 -1.37 -14.22
N THR A 13 20.48 -2.51 -14.65
CA THR A 13 21.07 -3.83 -14.34
C THR A 13 21.04 -4.75 -15.56
N ASP A 14 21.96 -5.74 -15.60
CA ASP A 14 22.05 -6.72 -16.70
C ASP A 14 20.95 -7.79 -16.64
N VAL A 15 20.33 -8.00 -15.49
CA VAL A 15 19.27 -9.01 -15.30
C VAL A 15 18.02 -8.32 -14.77
N ILE A 16 16.97 -8.40 -15.54
CA ILE A 16 15.68 -7.77 -15.24
C ILE A 16 14.59 -8.85 -15.22
N ILE A 17 13.86 -8.91 -14.11
CA ILE A 17 12.65 -9.73 -13.95
C ILE A 17 11.53 -8.74 -13.66
N SER A 18 10.82 -8.32 -14.71
CA SER A 18 9.71 -7.37 -14.61
C SER A 18 8.45 -8.00 -15.17
N HIS A 19 7.39 -8.00 -14.34
CA HIS A 19 6.09 -8.58 -14.65
C HIS A 19 4.96 -7.67 -14.13
N PRO A 20 4.58 -6.63 -14.90
CA PRO A 20 3.55 -5.67 -14.48
C PRO A 20 2.15 -6.26 -14.28
N GLU A 21 1.90 -7.44 -14.86
CA GLU A 21 0.64 -8.18 -14.68
C GLU A 21 0.51 -8.85 -13.28
N ILE A 22 1.61 -8.93 -12.53
CA ILE A 22 1.65 -9.56 -11.20
C ILE A 22 1.33 -8.51 -10.13
N ALA A 23 0.60 -8.92 -9.10
CA ALA A 23 0.04 -8.02 -8.10
C ALA A 23 1.08 -7.37 -7.17
N SER A 24 2.26 -7.96 -7.02
CA SER A 24 3.33 -7.43 -6.15
C SER A 24 4.70 -7.99 -6.50
N THR A 25 5.75 -7.21 -6.26
CA THR A 25 7.13 -7.70 -6.33
C THR A 25 7.37 -8.88 -5.36
N SER A 26 6.69 -8.90 -4.22
CA SER A 26 6.78 -10.02 -3.25
C SER A 26 6.25 -11.33 -3.83
N GLU A 27 5.23 -11.29 -4.66
CA GLU A 27 4.75 -12.46 -5.41
C GLU A 27 5.83 -12.96 -6.39
N LEU A 28 6.50 -12.05 -7.11
CA LEU A 28 7.62 -12.41 -7.98
C LEU A 28 8.76 -13.10 -7.22
N VAL A 29 9.11 -12.56 -6.06
CA VAL A 29 10.13 -13.17 -5.18
C VAL A 29 9.71 -14.57 -4.73
N PHE A 30 8.45 -14.77 -4.34
CA PHE A 30 7.93 -16.10 -3.99
C PHE A 30 8.09 -17.08 -5.16
N ARG A 31 7.63 -16.67 -6.35
CA ARG A 31 7.72 -17.49 -7.57
C ARG A 31 9.17 -17.83 -7.92
N LEU A 32 10.09 -16.87 -7.74
CA LEU A 32 11.51 -17.09 -7.95
C LEU A 32 12.08 -18.13 -6.98
N ILE A 33 11.80 -18.02 -5.68
CA ILE A 33 12.21 -18.98 -4.65
C ILE A 33 11.72 -20.39 -5.00
N CYS A 34 10.46 -20.51 -5.44
CA CYS A 34 9.90 -21.81 -5.87
C CYS A 34 10.62 -22.38 -7.10
N ARG A 35 10.88 -21.54 -8.12
CA ARG A 35 11.58 -21.96 -9.35
C ARG A 35 13.04 -22.38 -9.10
N MET A 36 13.68 -21.76 -8.12
CA MET A 36 15.03 -22.12 -7.68
C MET A 36 15.08 -23.39 -6.81
N GLY A 37 13.91 -23.95 -6.44
CA GLY A 37 13.82 -25.16 -5.62
C GLY A 37 13.94 -24.93 -4.11
N TYR A 38 13.97 -23.65 -3.65
CA TYR A 38 14.19 -23.30 -2.24
C TYR A 38 12.90 -23.12 -1.42
N PHE A 39 11.75 -23.51 -1.94
CA PHE A 39 10.50 -23.38 -1.19
C PHE A 39 10.52 -24.14 0.14
N SER A 40 11.13 -25.34 0.17
CA SER A 40 11.24 -26.13 1.39
C SER A 40 12.06 -25.44 2.48
N ASP A 41 13.10 -24.72 2.07
CA ASP A 41 14.04 -24.02 2.95
C ASP A 41 13.53 -22.65 3.44
N MET A 42 12.41 -22.20 2.88
CA MET A 42 11.77 -20.95 3.29
C MET A 42 11.34 -21.04 4.77
N ASN A 43 11.92 -20.21 5.61
CA ASN A 43 11.54 -20.11 7.02
C ASN A 43 10.32 -19.21 7.22
N LEU A 44 9.75 -19.20 8.42
CA LEU A 44 8.57 -18.42 8.77
C LEU A 44 8.78 -16.91 8.53
N GLN A 45 9.93 -16.37 8.90
CA GLN A 45 10.20 -14.94 8.74
C GLN A 45 10.18 -14.51 7.26
N THR A 46 10.78 -15.30 6.38
CA THR A 46 10.73 -15.07 4.93
C THR A 46 9.29 -15.13 4.41
N ALA A 47 8.53 -16.13 4.86
CA ALA A 47 7.12 -16.28 4.50
C ALA A 47 6.26 -15.09 4.97
N GLU A 48 6.49 -14.59 6.19
CA GLU A 48 5.84 -13.39 6.73
C GLU A 48 6.18 -12.13 5.92
N CYS A 49 7.45 -11.94 5.53
CA CYS A 49 7.87 -10.80 4.70
C CYS A 49 7.18 -10.83 3.32
N ILE A 50 7.13 -11.99 2.68
CA ILE A 50 6.45 -12.17 1.39
C ILE A 50 4.96 -11.88 1.55
N CYS A 51 4.31 -12.46 2.56
CA CYS A 51 2.91 -12.24 2.86
C CYS A 51 2.61 -10.75 3.12
N ALA A 52 3.47 -10.05 3.88
CA ALA A 52 3.34 -8.63 4.15
C ALA A 52 3.38 -7.80 2.87
N GLY A 53 4.37 -8.02 1.98
CA GLY A 53 4.46 -7.30 0.73
C GLY A 53 3.28 -7.56 -0.20
N MET A 54 2.81 -8.81 -0.30
CA MET A 54 1.61 -9.12 -1.06
C MET A 54 0.37 -8.43 -0.49
N LEU A 55 0.21 -8.37 0.83
CA LEU A 55 -0.92 -7.70 1.48
C LEU A 55 -0.87 -6.17 1.27
N THR A 56 0.31 -5.56 1.39
CA THR A 56 0.44 -4.09 1.22
C THR A 56 0.14 -3.65 -0.20
N ASP A 57 0.68 -4.32 -1.20
CA ASP A 57 0.50 -3.96 -2.62
C ASP A 57 -0.93 -4.22 -3.12
N THR A 58 -1.61 -5.20 -2.53
CA THR A 58 -3.00 -5.51 -2.87
C THR A 58 -4.03 -4.82 -1.98
N GLY A 59 -3.60 -3.96 -1.06
CA GLY A 59 -4.52 -3.34 -0.09
C GLY A 59 -5.31 -4.35 0.73
N GLY A 60 -4.64 -5.41 1.19
CA GLY A 60 -5.29 -6.51 1.93
C GLY A 60 -6.14 -7.43 1.04
N LEU A 61 -5.77 -7.61 -0.22
CA LEU A 61 -6.49 -8.35 -1.26
C LEU A 61 -7.74 -7.63 -1.79
N ALA A 62 -7.78 -6.29 -1.67
CA ALA A 62 -8.87 -5.48 -2.23
C ALA A 62 -8.60 -5.06 -3.69
N TYR A 63 -7.33 -5.04 -4.13
CA TYR A 63 -6.92 -4.57 -5.46
C TYR A 63 -6.01 -5.60 -6.14
N ASN A 64 -6.08 -5.67 -7.47
CA ASN A 64 -5.22 -6.53 -8.32
C ASN A 64 -5.10 -7.99 -7.83
N SER A 65 -6.13 -8.52 -7.17
CA SER A 65 -6.10 -9.83 -6.50
C SER A 65 -7.09 -10.84 -7.08
N ASN A 66 -7.55 -10.62 -8.32
CA ASN A 66 -8.50 -11.54 -8.98
C ASN A 66 -7.85 -12.78 -9.63
N HIS A 67 -6.52 -12.91 -9.55
CA HIS A 67 -5.81 -14.07 -10.07
C HIS A 67 -5.80 -15.22 -9.04
N PRO A 68 -6.28 -16.44 -9.38
CA PRO A 68 -6.35 -17.56 -8.44
C PRO A 68 -5.01 -17.95 -7.82
N GLU A 69 -3.93 -17.72 -8.55
CA GLU A 69 -2.55 -18.03 -8.12
C GLU A 69 -2.17 -17.27 -6.83
N ILE A 70 -2.66 -16.06 -6.65
CA ILE A 70 -2.43 -15.28 -5.43
C ILE A 70 -2.91 -16.06 -4.21
N TYR A 71 -4.11 -16.60 -4.27
CA TYR A 71 -4.71 -17.37 -3.17
C TYR A 71 -4.00 -18.71 -2.95
N THR A 72 -3.49 -19.32 -4.01
CA THR A 72 -2.63 -20.50 -3.91
C THR A 72 -1.35 -20.17 -3.13
N ILE A 73 -0.70 -19.05 -3.45
CA ILE A 73 0.49 -18.58 -2.74
C ILE A 73 0.17 -18.30 -1.27
N PHE A 74 -0.92 -17.59 -0.99
CA PHE A 74 -1.36 -17.38 0.40
C PHE A 74 -1.60 -18.70 1.14
N SER A 75 -2.23 -19.68 0.50
CA SER A 75 -2.40 -21.03 1.09
C SER A 75 -1.06 -21.66 1.46
N GLU A 76 -0.05 -21.58 0.59
CA GLU A 76 1.28 -22.12 0.87
C GLU A 76 2.01 -21.36 2.00
N LEU A 77 1.86 -20.03 2.05
CA LEU A 77 2.41 -19.21 3.13
C LEU A 77 1.75 -19.55 4.50
N LEU A 78 0.44 -19.77 4.52
CA LEU A 78 -0.28 -20.23 5.72
C LEU A 78 0.21 -21.60 6.19
N LYS A 79 0.48 -22.54 5.27
CA LYS A 79 1.08 -23.85 5.60
C LYS A 79 2.48 -23.73 6.20
N LYS A 80 3.22 -22.66 5.87
CA LYS A 80 4.50 -22.31 6.51
C LYS A 80 4.35 -21.72 7.91
N GLY A 81 3.12 -21.51 8.38
CA GLY A 81 2.82 -21.04 9.74
C GLY A 81 2.56 -19.55 9.85
N VAL A 82 2.42 -18.81 8.74
CA VAL A 82 2.11 -17.37 8.78
C VAL A 82 0.76 -17.14 9.45
N ASP A 83 0.73 -16.33 10.52
CA ASP A 83 -0.50 -15.77 11.07
C ASP A 83 -0.89 -14.51 10.28
N LYS A 84 -1.66 -14.74 9.21
CA LYS A 84 -2.12 -13.66 8.33
C LYS A 84 -2.93 -12.59 9.08
N ASP A 85 -3.74 -12.99 10.05
CA ASP A 85 -4.60 -12.05 10.76
C ASP A 85 -3.81 -11.18 11.75
N ALA A 86 -2.81 -11.74 12.42
CA ALA A 86 -1.88 -10.96 13.22
C ALA A 86 -1.05 -9.99 12.34
N LEU A 87 -0.60 -10.47 11.19
CA LEU A 87 0.15 -9.66 10.22
C LEU A 87 -0.71 -8.53 9.66
N TYR A 88 -1.95 -8.81 9.27
CA TYR A 88 -2.90 -7.81 8.79
C TYR A 88 -3.15 -6.71 9.84
N ARG A 89 -3.35 -7.10 11.11
CA ARG A 89 -3.51 -6.12 12.20
C ARG A 89 -2.28 -5.23 12.35
N LYS A 90 -1.08 -5.78 12.24
CA LYS A 90 0.17 -4.98 12.30
C LYS A 90 0.29 -4.00 11.13
N LEU A 91 -0.10 -4.41 9.93
CA LEU A 91 0.04 -3.58 8.72
C LEU A 91 -1.04 -2.49 8.62
N PHE A 92 -2.29 -2.81 8.95
CA PHE A 92 -3.43 -1.95 8.63
C PHE A 92 -4.21 -1.43 9.84
N ASN A 93 -4.03 -2.02 11.02
CA ASN A 93 -4.81 -1.70 12.22
C ASN A 93 -3.93 -1.34 13.44
N SER A 94 -2.74 -0.80 13.21
CA SER A 94 -1.79 -0.41 14.28
C SER A 94 -1.55 1.11 14.32
N TYR A 95 -2.53 1.89 13.90
CA TYR A 95 -2.43 3.33 13.87
C TYR A 95 -2.52 3.94 15.26
N ASN A 96 -1.77 5.05 15.48
CA ASN A 96 -1.84 5.82 16.69
C ASN A 96 -3.10 6.73 16.73
N GLU A 97 -3.45 7.22 17.91
CA GLU A 97 -4.60 8.10 18.11
C GLU A 97 -4.47 9.41 17.30
N SER A 98 -3.28 9.99 17.24
CA SER A 98 -2.99 11.23 16.50
C SER A 98 -3.34 11.10 15.01
N ARG A 99 -2.94 9.99 14.39
CA ARG A 99 -3.31 9.69 13.00
C ARG A 99 -4.82 9.59 12.82
N MET A 100 -5.52 8.88 13.72
CA MET A 100 -6.98 8.73 13.64
C MET A 100 -7.70 10.07 13.80
N ARG A 101 -7.23 10.93 14.69
CA ARG A 101 -7.78 12.29 14.88
C ARG A 101 -7.50 13.18 13.67
N LEU A 102 -6.29 13.12 13.11
CA LEU A 102 -5.93 13.85 11.88
C LEU A 102 -6.80 13.37 10.69
N MET A 103 -7.05 12.06 10.61
CA MET A 103 -7.95 11.49 9.61
C MET A 103 -9.37 12.03 9.75
N GLY A 104 -9.93 12.04 10.95
CA GLY A 104 -11.24 12.63 11.21
C GLY A 104 -11.29 14.10 10.84
N TYR A 105 -10.26 14.86 11.18
CA TYR A 105 -10.15 16.27 10.84
C TYR A 105 -10.20 16.54 9.34
N PHE A 106 -9.36 15.85 8.55
CA PHE A 106 -9.36 16.11 7.11
C PHE A 106 -10.67 15.68 6.44
N LEU A 107 -11.27 14.58 6.87
CA LEU A 107 -12.55 14.13 6.31
C LEU A 107 -13.70 15.09 6.60
N CYS A 108 -13.76 15.66 7.81
CA CYS A 108 -14.83 16.55 8.21
C CYS A 108 -14.61 18.00 7.77
N GLU A 109 -13.39 18.50 7.84
CA GLU A 109 -13.12 19.93 7.74
C GLU A 109 -12.41 20.33 6.44
N LYS A 110 -11.71 19.39 5.79
CA LYS A 110 -10.83 19.72 4.66
C LYS A 110 -11.26 19.13 3.34
N LEU A 111 -12.01 18.01 3.38
CA LEU A 111 -12.44 17.33 2.17
C LEU A 111 -13.46 18.16 1.41
N THR A 112 -13.16 18.45 0.15
CA THR A 112 -14.05 19.16 -0.76
C THR A 112 -14.30 18.30 -2.00
N ILE A 113 -15.56 18.13 -2.35
CA ILE A 113 -15.95 17.54 -3.63
C ILE A 113 -16.12 18.68 -4.64
N LEU A 114 -15.42 18.61 -5.76
CA LEU A 114 -15.49 19.63 -6.81
C LEU A 114 -16.86 19.61 -7.51
N PRO A 115 -17.24 20.68 -8.22
CA PRO A 115 -18.53 20.78 -8.90
C PRO A 115 -18.79 19.70 -9.97
N ASP A 116 -17.75 19.01 -10.44
CA ASP A 116 -17.86 17.88 -11.36
C ASP A 116 -18.47 16.63 -10.69
N GLY A 117 -18.56 16.61 -9.35
CA GLY A 117 -19.05 15.48 -8.56
C GLY A 117 -18.19 14.22 -8.62
N GLN A 118 -17.02 14.29 -9.25
CA GLN A 118 -16.12 13.14 -9.47
C GLN A 118 -14.73 13.32 -8.88
N THR A 119 -14.39 14.54 -8.50
CA THR A 119 -13.06 14.87 -7.97
C THR A 119 -13.15 15.31 -6.51
N ALA A 120 -12.38 14.67 -5.66
CA ALA A 120 -12.18 15.05 -4.26
C ALA A 120 -10.83 15.73 -4.08
N ILE A 121 -10.78 16.83 -3.35
CA ILE A 121 -9.54 17.53 -3.03
C ILE A 121 -9.49 17.89 -1.55
N PHE A 122 -8.33 17.80 -0.95
CA PHE A 122 -8.07 18.29 0.40
C PHE A 122 -6.60 18.68 0.58
N SER A 123 -6.35 19.54 1.56
CA SER A 123 -5.00 19.99 1.87
C SER A 123 -4.77 20.01 3.38
N LEU A 124 -3.52 19.79 3.79
CA LEU A 124 -3.07 19.91 5.17
C LEU A 124 -1.82 20.80 5.22
N THR A 125 -1.90 21.85 6.02
CA THR A 125 -0.77 22.74 6.29
C THR A 125 0.15 22.15 7.37
N GLN A 126 1.36 22.68 7.48
CA GLN A 126 2.28 22.29 8.56
C GLN A 126 1.72 22.60 9.95
N GLU A 127 0.99 23.72 10.11
CA GLU A 127 0.36 24.08 11.38
C GLU A 127 -0.73 23.08 11.77
N GLU A 128 -1.54 22.65 10.81
CA GLU A 128 -2.55 21.63 11.04
C GLU A 128 -1.92 20.28 11.39
N LEU A 129 -0.88 19.88 10.69
CA LEU A 129 -0.14 18.65 11.00
C LEU A 129 0.46 18.69 12.41
N LYS A 130 1.02 19.82 12.85
CA LYS A 130 1.56 20.00 14.21
C LYS A 130 0.49 19.88 15.30
N LYS A 131 -0.74 20.33 15.06
CA LYS A 131 -1.85 20.20 16.02
C LYS A 131 -2.18 18.77 16.37
N PHE A 132 -1.88 17.83 15.46
CA PHE A 132 -2.15 16.40 15.64
C PHE A 132 -0.89 15.57 15.90
N ASP A 133 0.22 16.18 16.32
CA ASP A 133 1.49 15.48 16.56
C ASP A 133 1.90 14.57 15.41
N TYR A 134 1.68 15.07 14.16
CA TYR A 134 1.97 14.31 12.93
C TYR A 134 3.38 13.75 12.93
N LYS A 135 3.50 12.48 12.57
CA LYS A 135 4.75 11.79 12.29
C LYS A 135 4.79 11.36 10.82
N LYS A 136 6.02 11.27 10.28
CA LYS A 136 6.22 10.78 8.92
C LYS A 136 5.53 9.41 8.74
N GLY A 137 4.64 9.30 7.75
CA GLY A 137 3.84 8.12 7.50
C GLY A 137 2.37 8.24 7.95
N ASP A 138 2.01 9.16 8.87
CA ASP A 138 0.64 9.27 9.38
C ASP A 138 -0.41 9.69 8.32
N THR A 139 0.01 10.25 7.20
CA THR A 139 -0.88 10.59 6.08
C THR A 139 -0.86 9.56 4.94
N GLU A 140 -0.17 8.44 5.14
CA GLU A 140 -0.14 7.37 4.13
C GLU A 140 -1.54 6.79 3.90
N GLY A 141 -1.94 6.68 2.64
CA GLY A 141 -3.26 6.19 2.24
C GLY A 141 -4.41 7.19 2.39
N PHE A 142 -4.20 8.40 2.94
CA PHE A 142 -5.27 9.40 3.04
C PHE A 142 -5.84 9.77 1.68
N VAL A 143 -5.01 9.88 0.66
CA VAL A 143 -5.44 10.19 -0.71
C VAL A 143 -6.44 9.16 -1.27
N ASN A 144 -6.37 7.92 -0.82
CA ASN A 144 -7.25 6.85 -1.31
C ASN A 144 -8.63 6.84 -0.63
N MET A 145 -8.76 7.48 0.54
CA MET A 145 -10.01 7.40 1.33
C MET A 145 -11.22 8.00 0.61
N PRO A 146 -11.13 9.18 -0.04
CA PRO A 146 -12.25 9.74 -0.77
C PRO A 146 -12.72 8.90 -1.97
N LEU A 147 -11.86 8.03 -2.50
CA LEU A 147 -12.23 7.10 -3.59
C LEU A 147 -13.30 6.06 -3.15
N SER A 148 -13.52 5.93 -1.83
CA SER A 148 -14.62 5.11 -1.28
C SER A 148 -15.99 5.76 -1.40
N ILE A 149 -16.05 7.05 -1.74
CA ILE A 149 -17.30 7.77 -1.97
C ILE A 149 -17.82 7.41 -3.37
N SER A 150 -19.07 6.95 -3.45
CA SER A 150 -19.68 6.61 -4.72
C SER A 150 -19.64 7.79 -5.70
N GLY A 151 -19.15 7.57 -6.91
CA GLY A 151 -19.00 8.60 -7.95
C GLY A 151 -17.66 9.30 -7.99
N ILE A 152 -16.87 9.28 -6.92
CA ILE A 152 -15.53 9.87 -6.93
C ILE A 152 -14.57 8.97 -7.73
N ARG A 153 -13.89 9.57 -8.69
CA ARG A 153 -12.93 8.92 -9.61
C ARG A 153 -11.50 9.44 -9.46
N CYS A 154 -11.36 10.62 -8.89
CA CYS A 154 -10.07 11.25 -8.66
C CYS A 154 -10.02 11.82 -7.24
N SER A 155 -8.90 11.60 -6.57
CA SER A 155 -8.64 12.19 -5.26
C SER A 155 -7.28 12.87 -5.27
N ILE A 156 -7.22 14.11 -4.80
CA ILE A 156 -6.02 14.94 -4.78
C ILE A 156 -5.75 15.37 -3.34
N PHE A 157 -4.58 15.02 -2.84
CA PHE A 157 -4.11 15.43 -1.53
C PHE A 157 -2.89 16.33 -1.64
N CYS A 158 -3.00 17.55 -1.15
CA CYS A 158 -1.91 18.52 -1.07
C CYS A 158 -1.41 18.61 0.38
N ARG A 159 -0.13 18.31 0.61
CA ARG A 159 0.49 18.42 1.92
C ARG A 159 1.65 19.40 1.88
N GLU A 160 1.63 20.36 2.80
CA GLU A 160 2.73 21.29 2.97
C GLU A 160 3.93 20.61 3.62
N GLU A 161 5.11 20.73 3.00
CA GLU A 161 6.40 20.22 3.49
C GLU A 161 7.44 21.33 3.37
N ASN A 162 7.84 21.93 4.50
CA ASN A 162 8.83 23.00 4.59
C ASN A 162 8.62 24.09 3.48
N ASP A 163 9.39 24.01 2.40
CA ASP A 163 9.43 24.96 1.28
C ASP A 163 8.69 24.46 0.03
N ARG A 164 7.98 23.35 0.11
CA ARG A 164 7.27 22.73 -1.02
C ARG A 164 5.91 22.17 -0.62
N ILE A 165 5.09 21.92 -1.63
CA ILE A 165 3.83 21.19 -1.47
C ILE A 165 3.98 19.82 -2.14
N LYS A 166 3.81 18.76 -1.35
CA LYS A 166 3.71 17.40 -1.87
C LYS A 166 2.28 17.16 -2.34
N ILE A 167 2.12 16.75 -3.59
CA ILE A 167 0.82 16.37 -4.18
C ILE A 167 0.82 14.86 -4.38
N SER A 168 -0.26 14.22 -3.94
CA SER A 168 -0.56 12.80 -4.17
C SER A 168 -1.89 12.70 -4.88
N MET A 169 -2.01 11.79 -5.83
CA MET A 169 -3.23 11.51 -6.60
C MET A 169 -3.44 10.00 -6.67
#